data_12870c40077ca4092cb51d7d7fa45a20
#
_entry.id   12870c40077ca4092cb51d7d7fa45a20
#
_cell.length_a   1.000
_cell.length_b   1.000
_cell.length_c   1.000
_cell.angle_alpha   90.00
_cell.angle_beta   90.00
_cell.angle_gamma   90.00
#
_symmetry.space_group_name_H-M   'P 1'
#
loop_
_entity.id
_entity.type
_entity.pdbx_description
1 polymer ?
#
loop_
_entity_poly.entity_id
_entity_poly.type
_entity_poly.pdbx_seq_one_letter_code
_entity_poly.pdbx_strand_id
1 'polypeptide(L)'
;MKIKNLLTVMTGLALFCLAGCASPQKEAVAKEYAPIEVAVPERPAGQQDVIQLTAPKLDTVRVGFIGLGMRGPGAVARWTHIPGTKIVALCDLRPKCVERAQGILEKAGLPKAAEYSGSEDAWKQLCERDDIDVVYIASDWKHHAEMGVYAMEHGKHVAIEVPSAMTLDEIWALINTSEKTRKHCMQLENCVYDFFELTTLNMAQQGLFGEVLHVEGSYIHNLEEFWGEYWNNWRLDYNNEFRGDVYATHGLGPACQLLDIHRGDRMKTLVAMDTKAATGPELGKRYGLANDSIEFQNGDHTMTFIRTENGKTILIQHDVMNPRPYSRMYQLTGTDGFANKYPIEQYCLRPDQVDAKEVPNHENLNMHAAVPEDVKKALMQKYKHPIHQELEETAKKVGGHGGMDYIMDYRLVYCLRNGLPLDIDVYDLAEWCCMADLTRLSIENGNAPVAVPDFTRGSWNKVKGYRHAFAK
;
A
#
# COMPACT_ATOMS: atom_id res chain seq x y z
N MET A 1 77.27 39.39 20.40
CA MET A 1 76.68 38.77 21.64
C MET A 1 75.18 38.78 21.45
N LYS A 2 74.50 37.64 21.48
CA LYS A 2 73.05 37.40 21.52
C LYS A 2 72.25 37.35 20.26
N ILE A 3 72.50 36.32 19.43
CA ILE A 3 71.51 35.80 18.47
C ILE A 3 71.05 34.35 18.87
N LYS A 4 71.62 33.75 19.93
CA LYS A 4 71.28 32.37 20.34
C LYS A 4 70.01 32.25 21.21
N ASN A 5 69.44 33.37 21.72
CA ASN A 5 68.26 33.29 22.62
C ASN A 5 66.93 33.54 21.94
N LEU A 6 66.92 33.85 20.62
CA LEU A 6 65.65 34.07 19.91
C LEU A 6 65.15 32.80 19.22
N LEU A 7 66.03 31.78 18.94
CA LEU A 7 65.62 30.54 18.34
C LEU A 7 64.98 29.53 19.29
N THR A 8 65.27 29.64 20.61
CA THR A 8 64.73 28.70 21.63
C THR A 8 63.33 29.03 22.04
N VAL A 9 62.88 30.28 21.88
CA VAL A 9 61.51 30.71 22.20
C VAL A 9 60.54 30.39 21.06
N MET A 10 60.99 30.41 19.81
CA MET A 10 60.14 30.06 18.65
C MET A 10 59.90 28.56 18.51
N THR A 11 60.81 27.69 18.93
CA THR A 11 60.61 26.24 18.94
C THR A 11 59.64 25.74 20.04
N GLY A 12 59.53 26.45 21.17
CA GLY A 12 58.58 26.14 22.23
C GLY A 12 57.12 26.48 21.89
N LEU A 13 56.92 27.55 21.08
CA LEU A 13 55.56 27.94 20.67
C LEU A 13 55.02 27.06 19.50
N ALA A 14 55.91 26.54 18.66
CA ALA A 14 55.50 25.65 17.57
C ALA A 14 55.10 24.24 18.08
N LEU A 15 55.62 23.76 19.19
CA LEU A 15 55.23 22.47 19.79
C LEU A 15 53.91 22.56 20.56
N PHE A 16 53.53 23.75 21.05
CA PHE A 16 52.25 23.93 21.79
C PHE A 16 51.05 24.05 20.81
N CYS A 17 51.26 24.47 19.58
CA CYS A 17 50.19 24.55 18.57
C CYS A 17 49.92 23.20 17.86
N LEU A 18 50.80 22.22 17.94
CA LEU A 18 50.57 20.88 17.35
C LEU A 18 49.94 19.87 18.34
N ALA A 19 49.95 20.16 19.63
CA ALA A 19 49.28 19.33 20.65
C ALA A 19 47.82 19.72 20.89
N GLY A 20 47.34 20.83 20.30
CA GLY A 20 45.95 21.32 20.45
C GLY A 20 44.96 20.91 19.36
N CYS A 21 45.39 20.17 18.35
CA CYS A 21 44.53 19.73 17.24
C CYS A 21 44.23 18.23 17.25
N ALA A 22 44.44 17.53 18.33
CA ALA A 22 43.85 16.21 18.53
C ALA A 22 42.42 16.42 19.08
N SER A 23 41.48 16.61 18.18
CA SER A 23 40.05 16.72 18.51
C SER A 23 39.59 15.46 19.22
N PRO A 24 39.04 15.58 20.44
CA PRO A 24 38.28 14.47 21.04
C PRO A 24 36.86 14.41 20.46
N GLN A 25 36.74 14.55 19.12
CA GLN A 25 35.43 14.58 18.44
C GLN A 25 35.05 13.29 17.71
N LYS A 26 35.79 12.19 17.91
CA LYS A 26 35.40 10.90 17.30
C LYS A 26 34.59 9.99 18.20
N GLU A 27 34.41 10.28 19.47
CA GLU A 27 33.58 9.46 20.36
C GLU A 27 32.18 10.03 20.63
N ALA A 28 31.84 11.23 20.15
CA ALA A 28 30.53 11.84 20.36
C ALA A 28 29.55 11.66 19.17
N VAL A 29 29.88 10.86 18.17
CA VAL A 29 29.12 10.81 16.87
C VAL A 29 28.31 9.54 16.72
N ALA A 30 28.10 8.75 17.70
CA ALA A 30 27.17 7.64 17.56
C ALA A 30 26.44 7.34 18.86
N LYS A 31 25.63 8.26 19.36
CA LYS A 31 24.35 7.79 19.87
C LYS A 31 23.52 7.47 18.63
N GLU A 32 23.69 6.30 18.07
CA GLU A 32 22.67 5.66 17.26
C GLU A 32 21.42 5.66 18.16
N TYR A 33 20.43 6.46 17.81
CA TYR A 33 19.14 6.37 18.47
C TYR A 33 18.57 5.01 18.05
N ALA A 34 18.67 4.03 18.95
CA ALA A 34 18.04 2.76 18.73
C ALA A 34 16.54 3.00 18.45
N PRO A 35 15.96 2.43 17.39
CA PRO A 35 14.55 2.57 17.12
C PRO A 35 13.75 1.99 18.29
N ILE A 36 12.52 2.48 18.46
CA ILE A 36 11.54 1.85 19.35
C ILE A 36 11.26 0.46 18.78
N GLU A 37 11.59 -0.56 19.57
CA GLU A 37 11.36 -1.95 19.17
C GLU A 37 9.88 -2.30 19.23
N VAL A 38 9.41 -3.00 18.21
CA VAL A 38 8.05 -3.51 18.10
C VAL A 38 8.10 -5.03 18.09
N ALA A 39 7.31 -5.65 18.96
CA ALA A 39 7.34 -7.10 19.12
C ALA A 39 6.90 -7.85 17.85
N VAL A 40 7.66 -8.87 17.48
CA VAL A 40 7.29 -9.84 16.46
C VAL A 40 6.88 -11.13 17.18
N PRO A 41 5.58 -11.48 17.22
CA PRO A 41 5.14 -12.71 17.90
C PRO A 41 5.70 -13.95 17.18
N GLU A 42 6.06 -14.95 17.94
CA GLU A 42 6.49 -16.23 17.36
C GLU A 42 5.39 -16.86 16.50
N ARG A 43 5.82 -17.55 15.43
CA ARG A 43 4.86 -18.32 14.61
C ARG A 43 4.30 -19.47 15.45
N PRO A 44 2.97 -19.61 15.52
CA PRO A 44 2.37 -20.73 16.24
C PRO A 44 2.87 -22.10 15.75
N ALA A 45 3.05 -23.03 16.65
CA ALA A 45 3.60 -24.34 16.35
C ALA A 45 2.81 -25.08 15.25
N GLY A 46 3.51 -25.65 14.29
CA GLY A 46 2.91 -26.35 13.15
C GLY A 46 2.45 -25.47 11.99
N GLN A 47 2.51 -24.14 12.13
CA GLN A 47 2.21 -23.23 11.03
C GLN A 47 3.46 -22.96 10.17
N GLN A 48 3.21 -22.60 8.92
CA GLN A 48 4.23 -22.24 7.93
C GLN A 48 3.82 -20.94 7.25
N ASP A 49 4.79 -20.15 6.78
CA ASP A 49 4.49 -18.99 5.99
C ASP A 49 3.65 -19.30 4.74
N VAL A 50 2.99 -18.27 4.23
CA VAL A 50 2.12 -18.33 3.04
C VAL A 50 2.71 -17.59 1.84
N ILE A 51 4.03 -17.34 1.86
CA ILE A 51 4.72 -16.76 0.70
C ILE A 51 4.56 -17.72 -0.48
N GLN A 52 4.10 -17.19 -1.61
CA GLN A 52 3.76 -17.98 -2.81
C GLN A 52 2.72 -19.08 -2.54
N LEU A 53 1.80 -18.85 -1.60
CA LEU A 53 0.69 -19.78 -1.35
C LEU A 53 -0.07 -20.04 -2.64
N THR A 54 -0.31 -21.32 -2.93
CA THR A 54 -1.23 -21.75 -3.98
C THR A 54 -2.43 -22.47 -3.37
N ALA A 55 -3.55 -22.46 -4.08
CA ALA A 55 -4.76 -23.18 -3.69
C ALA A 55 -5.23 -24.06 -4.86
N PRO A 56 -6.07 -25.08 -4.63
CA PRO A 56 -6.67 -25.85 -5.70
C PRO A 56 -7.40 -24.94 -6.70
N LYS A 57 -7.29 -25.25 -7.99
CA LYS A 57 -7.97 -24.51 -9.06
C LYS A 57 -9.48 -24.54 -8.87
N LEU A 58 -10.11 -23.40 -9.10
CA LEU A 58 -11.56 -23.26 -9.08
C LEU A 58 -12.08 -23.06 -10.51
N ASP A 59 -12.93 -23.95 -10.99
CA ASP A 59 -13.59 -23.78 -12.29
C ASP A 59 -14.48 -22.53 -12.32
N THR A 60 -15.13 -22.26 -11.20
CA THR A 60 -15.96 -21.07 -10.94
C THR A 60 -15.64 -20.54 -9.57
N VAL A 61 -15.36 -19.24 -9.46
CA VAL A 61 -15.17 -18.54 -8.18
C VAL A 61 -16.52 -18.08 -7.67
N ARG A 62 -17.00 -18.69 -6.59
CA ARG A 62 -18.27 -18.35 -5.93
C ARG A 62 -17.99 -17.33 -4.85
N VAL A 63 -18.57 -16.14 -4.97
CA VAL A 63 -18.28 -15.00 -4.09
C VAL A 63 -19.51 -14.59 -3.27
N GLY A 64 -19.26 -14.28 -1.99
CA GLY A 64 -20.17 -13.56 -1.10
C GLY A 64 -19.63 -12.16 -0.81
N PHE A 65 -20.47 -11.14 -0.90
CA PHE A 65 -20.09 -9.75 -0.60
C PHE A 65 -20.62 -9.32 0.75
N ILE A 66 -19.76 -8.73 1.57
CA ILE A 66 -20.10 -8.10 2.86
C ILE A 66 -19.77 -6.61 2.77
N GLY A 67 -20.74 -5.74 3.11
CA GLY A 67 -20.60 -4.29 2.99
C GLY A 67 -20.99 -3.79 1.60
N LEU A 68 -22.23 -3.30 1.49
CA LEU A 68 -22.83 -2.82 0.24
C LEU A 68 -23.19 -1.32 0.34
N GLY A 69 -22.40 -0.60 1.14
CA GLY A 69 -22.51 0.84 1.33
C GLY A 69 -22.02 1.65 0.13
N MET A 70 -20.84 2.24 0.26
CA MET A 70 -20.25 3.12 -0.76
C MET A 70 -19.51 2.31 -1.84
N ARG A 71 -18.56 1.45 -1.45
CA ARG A 71 -17.66 0.71 -2.36
C ARG A 71 -18.29 -0.58 -2.92
N GLY A 72 -19.01 -1.33 -2.08
CA GLY A 72 -19.53 -2.65 -2.40
C GLY A 72 -20.36 -2.74 -3.68
N PRO A 73 -21.33 -1.84 -3.95
CA PRO A 73 -22.12 -1.90 -5.18
C PRO A 73 -21.29 -1.80 -6.46
N GLY A 74 -20.24 -0.98 -6.44
CA GLY A 74 -19.28 -0.88 -7.54
C GLY A 74 -18.51 -2.20 -7.77
N ALA A 75 -18.12 -2.88 -6.69
CA ALA A 75 -17.48 -4.19 -6.77
C ALA A 75 -18.44 -5.25 -7.31
N VAL A 76 -19.67 -5.34 -6.80
CA VAL A 76 -20.72 -6.24 -7.32
C VAL A 76 -20.91 -6.02 -8.82
N ALA A 77 -21.01 -4.76 -9.26
CA ALA A 77 -21.16 -4.45 -10.69
C ALA A 77 -19.97 -4.93 -11.53
N ARG A 78 -18.72 -4.67 -11.10
CA ARG A 78 -17.52 -5.12 -11.81
C ARG A 78 -17.44 -6.65 -11.91
N TRP A 79 -17.79 -7.36 -10.84
CA TRP A 79 -17.75 -8.83 -10.83
C TRP A 79 -18.75 -9.47 -11.78
N THR A 80 -19.83 -8.79 -12.16
CA THR A 80 -20.74 -9.29 -13.23
C THR A 80 -20.06 -9.38 -14.60
N HIS A 81 -18.93 -8.71 -14.78
CA HIS A 81 -18.17 -8.69 -16.03
C HIS A 81 -16.92 -9.61 -16.01
N ILE A 82 -16.64 -10.30 -14.90
CA ILE A 82 -15.48 -11.17 -14.78
C ILE A 82 -15.87 -12.62 -15.12
N PRO A 83 -15.27 -13.22 -16.17
CA PRO A 83 -15.60 -14.59 -16.56
C PRO A 83 -15.24 -15.62 -15.47
N GLY A 84 -16.12 -16.61 -15.28
CA GLY A 84 -15.88 -17.69 -14.31
C GLY A 84 -16.16 -17.29 -12.87
N THR A 85 -17.03 -16.32 -12.65
CA THR A 85 -17.52 -15.93 -11.34
C THR A 85 -18.99 -16.25 -11.14
N LYS A 86 -19.40 -16.42 -9.89
CA LYS A 86 -20.79 -16.51 -9.47
C LYS A 86 -20.99 -15.77 -8.16
N ILE A 87 -21.82 -14.73 -8.18
CA ILE A 87 -22.21 -14.00 -6.97
C ILE A 87 -23.33 -14.78 -6.30
N VAL A 88 -23.08 -15.36 -5.12
CA VAL A 88 -24.00 -16.29 -4.46
C VAL A 88 -24.65 -15.70 -3.19
N ALA A 89 -24.04 -14.69 -2.60
CA ALA A 89 -24.58 -14.06 -1.39
C ALA A 89 -24.21 -12.58 -1.31
N LEU A 90 -25.11 -11.79 -0.72
CA LEU A 90 -25.00 -10.35 -0.49
C LEU A 90 -25.36 -10.04 0.96
N CYS A 91 -24.50 -9.29 1.65
CA CYS A 91 -24.69 -8.92 3.06
C CYS A 91 -24.41 -7.44 3.30
N ASP A 92 -25.32 -6.76 3.97
CA ASP A 92 -25.13 -5.43 4.58
C ASP A 92 -26.07 -5.32 5.78
N LEU A 93 -25.65 -4.60 6.82
CA LEU A 93 -26.50 -4.32 7.96
C LEU A 93 -27.86 -3.71 7.55
N ARG A 94 -27.85 -2.88 6.50
CA ARG A 94 -28.99 -2.13 5.97
C ARG A 94 -29.66 -2.90 4.81
N PRO A 95 -30.91 -3.37 4.96
CA PRO A 95 -31.60 -4.12 3.89
C PRO A 95 -31.64 -3.40 2.53
N LYS A 96 -31.79 -2.07 2.52
CA LYS A 96 -31.81 -1.27 1.30
C LYS A 96 -30.50 -1.38 0.48
N CYS A 97 -29.36 -1.60 1.13
CA CYS A 97 -28.10 -1.80 0.45
C CYS A 97 -28.05 -3.15 -0.26
N VAL A 98 -28.60 -4.19 0.36
CA VAL A 98 -28.73 -5.52 -0.25
C VAL A 98 -29.69 -5.46 -1.44
N GLU A 99 -30.86 -4.82 -1.29
CA GLU A 99 -31.84 -4.63 -2.37
C GLU A 99 -31.21 -3.92 -3.59
N ARG A 100 -30.43 -2.83 -3.34
CA ARG A 100 -29.69 -2.12 -4.41
C ARG A 100 -28.71 -3.04 -5.13
N ALA A 101 -27.98 -3.88 -4.43
CA ALA A 101 -27.02 -4.81 -5.01
C ALA A 101 -27.72 -5.93 -5.80
N GLN A 102 -28.87 -6.43 -5.33
CA GLN A 102 -29.71 -7.35 -6.11
C GLN A 102 -30.18 -6.72 -7.41
N GLY A 103 -30.58 -5.45 -7.40
CA GLY A 103 -30.92 -4.73 -8.64
C GLY A 103 -29.78 -4.65 -9.66
N ILE A 104 -28.53 -4.71 -9.22
CA ILE A 104 -27.36 -4.79 -10.13
C ILE A 104 -27.35 -6.17 -10.80
N LEU A 105 -27.55 -7.26 -10.04
CA LEU A 105 -27.59 -8.61 -10.60
C LEU A 105 -28.76 -8.79 -11.58
N GLU A 106 -29.93 -8.28 -11.24
CA GLU A 106 -31.12 -8.31 -12.11
C GLU A 106 -30.85 -7.60 -13.45
N LYS A 107 -30.28 -6.38 -13.40
CA LYS A 107 -29.89 -5.63 -14.61
C LYS A 107 -28.86 -6.35 -15.46
N ALA A 108 -27.99 -7.13 -14.84
CA ALA A 108 -26.99 -7.97 -15.53
C ALA A 108 -27.59 -9.30 -16.03
N GLY A 109 -28.87 -9.59 -15.79
CA GLY A 109 -29.51 -10.85 -16.14
C GLY A 109 -29.00 -12.05 -15.34
N LEU A 110 -28.45 -11.82 -14.15
CA LEU A 110 -27.88 -12.86 -13.29
C LEU A 110 -28.92 -13.35 -12.26
N PRO A 111 -28.76 -14.60 -11.77
CA PRO A 111 -29.62 -15.14 -10.72
C PRO A 111 -29.56 -14.30 -9.44
N LYS A 112 -30.67 -14.26 -8.72
CA LYS A 112 -30.75 -13.64 -7.40
C LYS A 112 -29.77 -14.34 -6.43
N ALA A 113 -28.98 -13.57 -5.69
CA ALA A 113 -28.10 -14.04 -4.63
C ALA A 113 -28.87 -14.19 -3.30
N ALA A 114 -28.36 -15.02 -2.39
CA ALA A 114 -28.89 -15.08 -1.01
C ALA A 114 -28.67 -13.75 -0.30
N GLU A 115 -29.60 -13.36 0.56
CA GLU A 115 -29.62 -12.06 1.23
C GLU A 115 -29.41 -12.22 2.73
N TYR A 116 -28.52 -11.40 3.29
CA TYR A 116 -28.25 -11.32 4.73
C TYR A 116 -28.27 -9.86 5.16
N SER A 117 -29.13 -9.51 6.12
CA SER A 117 -29.26 -8.12 6.58
C SER A 117 -30.01 -8.00 7.91
N GLY A 118 -30.01 -6.79 8.48
CA GLY A 118 -30.83 -6.44 9.66
C GLY A 118 -30.27 -6.92 11.00
N SER A 119 -29.08 -7.52 11.01
CA SER A 119 -28.35 -7.91 12.22
C SER A 119 -26.87 -7.64 12.06
N GLU A 120 -26.20 -7.21 13.11
CA GLU A 120 -24.75 -7.01 13.13
C GLU A 120 -23.98 -8.33 12.87
N ASP A 121 -24.57 -9.48 13.19
CA ASP A 121 -23.97 -10.80 12.98
C ASP A 121 -24.43 -11.49 11.67
N ALA A 122 -25.22 -10.84 10.83
CA ALA A 122 -25.73 -11.44 9.60
C ALA A 122 -24.62 -11.93 8.65
N TRP A 123 -23.47 -11.26 8.65
CA TRP A 123 -22.30 -11.62 7.84
C TRP A 123 -21.69 -12.98 8.24
N LYS A 124 -21.83 -13.41 9.49
CA LYS A 124 -21.34 -14.72 9.95
C LYS A 124 -22.05 -15.86 9.20
N GLN A 125 -23.38 -15.74 9.06
CA GLN A 125 -24.16 -16.73 8.32
C GLN A 125 -23.72 -16.83 6.82
N LEU A 126 -23.30 -15.73 6.23
CA LEU A 126 -22.72 -15.74 4.88
C LEU A 126 -21.39 -16.49 4.87
N CYS A 127 -20.50 -16.26 5.85
CA CYS A 127 -19.20 -16.92 5.92
C CYS A 127 -19.32 -18.43 6.18
N GLU A 128 -20.36 -18.90 6.84
CA GLU A 128 -20.62 -20.31 7.17
C GLU A 128 -21.15 -21.15 5.98
N ARG A 129 -21.48 -20.52 4.84
CA ARG A 129 -22.02 -21.24 3.67
C ARG A 129 -20.94 -22.10 2.99
N ASP A 130 -21.29 -23.30 2.59
CA ASP A 130 -20.40 -24.23 1.88
C ASP A 130 -20.26 -23.90 0.37
N ASP A 131 -21.17 -23.08 -0.17
CA ASP A 131 -21.16 -22.71 -1.58
C ASP A 131 -20.46 -21.37 -1.87
N ILE A 132 -19.62 -20.88 -0.96
CA ILE A 132 -18.77 -19.70 -1.13
C ILE A 132 -17.29 -20.12 -1.09
N ASP A 133 -16.52 -19.65 -2.08
CA ASP A 133 -15.07 -19.82 -2.15
C ASP A 133 -14.33 -18.58 -1.64
N VAL A 134 -14.88 -17.40 -1.91
CA VAL A 134 -14.29 -16.09 -1.57
C VAL A 134 -15.30 -15.21 -0.86
N VAL A 135 -14.90 -14.58 0.22
CA VAL A 135 -15.64 -13.48 0.85
C VAL A 135 -14.97 -12.17 0.49
N TYR A 136 -15.72 -11.27 -0.16
CA TYR A 136 -15.31 -9.90 -0.49
C TYR A 136 -15.84 -8.96 0.58
N ILE A 137 -14.95 -8.28 1.31
CA ILE A 137 -15.27 -7.46 2.48
C ILE A 137 -15.06 -5.99 2.14
N ALA A 138 -16.11 -5.18 2.19
CA ALA A 138 -16.13 -3.75 1.95
C ALA A 138 -16.97 -3.00 3.00
N SER A 139 -16.90 -3.45 4.26
CA SER A 139 -17.52 -2.83 5.43
C SER A 139 -16.76 -1.56 5.86
N ASP A 140 -16.96 -1.10 7.08
CA ASP A 140 -16.10 -0.09 7.71
C ASP A 140 -14.81 -0.71 8.24
N TRP A 141 -13.78 0.12 8.47
CA TRP A 141 -12.45 -0.33 8.84
C TRP A 141 -12.37 -1.13 10.13
N LYS A 142 -13.24 -0.84 11.11
CA LYS A 142 -13.24 -1.50 12.43
C LYS A 142 -13.60 -3.00 12.35
N HIS A 143 -14.29 -3.42 11.28
CA HIS A 143 -14.76 -4.80 11.14
C HIS A 143 -14.00 -5.62 10.07
N HIS A 144 -13.10 -4.98 9.29
CA HIS A 144 -12.41 -5.65 8.21
C HIS A 144 -11.64 -6.88 8.68
N ALA A 145 -10.80 -6.75 9.69
CA ALA A 145 -9.95 -7.84 10.17
C ALA A 145 -10.75 -8.96 10.83
N GLU A 146 -11.74 -8.63 11.68
CA GLU A 146 -12.62 -9.62 12.32
C GLU A 146 -13.34 -10.48 11.27
N MET A 147 -13.96 -9.84 10.28
CA MET A 147 -14.65 -10.53 9.19
C MET A 147 -13.71 -11.39 8.37
N GLY A 148 -12.47 -10.90 8.08
CA GLY A 148 -11.45 -11.65 7.38
C GLY A 148 -10.98 -12.89 8.10
N VAL A 149 -10.70 -12.78 9.40
CA VAL A 149 -10.34 -13.92 10.28
C VAL A 149 -11.46 -14.95 10.30
N TYR A 150 -12.67 -14.52 10.59
CA TYR A 150 -13.82 -15.44 10.68
C TYR A 150 -14.08 -16.18 9.37
N ALA A 151 -14.03 -15.48 8.24
CA ALA A 151 -14.22 -16.10 6.92
C ALA A 151 -13.14 -17.14 6.62
N MET A 152 -11.87 -16.86 6.92
CA MET A 152 -10.77 -17.81 6.71
C MET A 152 -10.90 -19.03 7.63
N GLU A 153 -11.34 -18.87 8.89
CA GLU A 153 -11.60 -19.97 9.81
C GLU A 153 -12.75 -20.88 9.34
N HIS A 154 -13.69 -20.33 8.56
CA HIS A 154 -14.76 -21.07 7.90
C HIS A 154 -14.37 -21.54 6.47
N GLY A 155 -13.07 -21.58 6.18
CA GLY A 155 -12.54 -22.20 4.96
C GLY A 155 -12.65 -21.32 3.70
N LYS A 156 -12.88 -20.02 3.80
CA LYS A 156 -12.99 -19.11 2.66
C LYS A 156 -11.66 -18.42 2.37
N HIS A 157 -11.37 -18.13 1.13
CA HIS A 157 -10.41 -17.08 0.76
C HIS A 157 -11.05 -15.72 1.05
N VAL A 158 -10.23 -14.71 1.34
CA VAL A 158 -10.76 -13.37 1.63
C VAL A 158 -10.08 -12.31 0.79
N ALA A 159 -10.88 -11.34 0.38
CA ALA A 159 -10.46 -10.12 -0.28
C ALA A 159 -11.06 -8.94 0.48
N ILE A 160 -10.23 -8.08 1.03
CA ILE A 160 -10.62 -7.05 1.99
C ILE A 160 -10.27 -5.67 1.45
N GLU A 161 -11.24 -4.75 1.43
CA GLU A 161 -11.03 -3.35 1.05
C GLU A 161 -9.99 -2.66 1.94
N VAL A 162 -9.41 -1.61 1.41
CA VAL A 162 -8.32 -0.86 2.04
C VAL A 162 -8.81 0.12 3.13
N PRO A 163 -8.07 0.21 4.23
CA PRO A 163 -7.07 -0.70 4.76
C PRO A 163 -7.73 -1.94 5.38
N SER A 164 -7.09 -3.09 5.23
CA SER A 164 -7.66 -4.36 5.71
C SER A 164 -7.52 -4.58 7.21
N ALA A 165 -6.64 -3.83 7.86
CA ALA A 165 -6.41 -3.82 9.30
C ALA A 165 -5.95 -2.43 9.73
N MET A 166 -6.21 -2.07 10.98
CA MET A 166 -5.91 -0.76 11.55
C MET A 166 -4.94 -0.84 12.73
N THR A 167 -4.71 -2.03 13.27
CA THR A 167 -3.82 -2.28 14.40
C THR A 167 -2.87 -3.45 14.12
N LEU A 168 -1.73 -3.46 14.82
CA LEU A 168 -0.78 -4.58 14.74
C LEU A 168 -1.40 -5.91 15.19
N ASP A 169 -2.29 -5.89 16.18
CA ASP A 169 -2.98 -7.09 16.65
C ASP A 169 -3.89 -7.67 15.56
N GLU A 170 -4.63 -6.83 14.86
CA GLU A 170 -5.45 -7.24 13.71
C GLU A 170 -4.60 -7.80 12.56
N ILE A 171 -3.46 -7.16 12.27
CA ILE A 171 -2.51 -7.62 11.26
C ILE A 171 -2.02 -9.02 11.61
N TRP A 172 -1.55 -9.23 12.85
CA TRP A 172 -1.07 -10.53 13.27
C TRP A 172 -2.18 -11.60 13.31
N ALA A 173 -3.42 -11.21 13.62
CA ALA A 173 -4.56 -12.12 13.55
C ALA A 173 -4.81 -12.60 12.11
N LEU A 174 -4.79 -11.70 11.13
CA LEU A 174 -4.92 -12.06 9.71
C LEU A 174 -3.78 -12.95 9.23
N ILE A 175 -2.52 -12.62 9.55
CA ILE A 175 -1.34 -13.44 9.20
C ILE A 175 -1.48 -14.85 9.79
N ASN A 176 -1.67 -14.95 11.11
CA ASN A 176 -1.74 -16.23 11.81
C ASN A 176 -2.89 -17.08 11.29
N THR A 177 -4.02 -16.46 10.97
CA THR A 177 -5.18 -17.20 10.42
C THR A 177 -4.93 -17.67 9.00
N SER A 178 -4.32 -16.87 8.14
CA SER A 178 -3.92 -17.29 6.79
C SER A 178 -2.88 -18.42 6.83
N GLU A 179 -1.86 -18.31 7.69
CA GLU A 179 -0.86 -19.38 7.91
C GLU A 179 -1.49 -20.68 8.45
N LYS A 180 -2.45 -20.58 9.39
CA LYS A 180 -3.18 -21.72 9.99
C LYS A 180 -4.09 -22.43 8.99
N THR A 181 -4.90 -21.64 8.27
CA THR A 181 -5.98 -22.17 7.41
C THR A 181 -5.54 -22.44 5.98
N ARG A 182 -4.36 -21.94 5.59
CA ARG A 182 -3.85 -21.98 4.21
C ARG A 182 -4.83 -21.32 3.22
N LYS A 183 -5.51 -20.26 3.66
CA LYS A 183 -6.40 -19.47 2.83
C LYS A 183 -5.72 -18.15 2.40
N HIS A 184 -5.96 -17.75 1.17
CA HIS A 184 -5.53 -16.45 0.69
C HIS A 184 -6.24 -15.33 1.47
N CYS A 185 -5.47 -14.32 1.83
CA CYS A 185 -5.95 -13.07 2.40
C CYS A 185 -5.34 -11.92 1.59
N MET A 186 -6.13 -11.28 0.75
CA MET A 186 -5.71 -10.21 -0.15
C MET A 186 -6.28 -8.88 0.30
N GLN A 187 -5.44 -7.86 0.42
CA GLN A 187 -5.90 -6.48 0.45
C GLN A 187 -6.23 -6.00 -0.96
N LEU A 188 -7.36 -5.35 -1.12
CA LEU A 188 -7.84 -4.85 -2.41
C LEU A 188 -7.21 -3.48 -2.74
N GLU A 189 -5.89 -3.48 -2.90
CA GLU A 189 -5.10 -2.31 -3.27
C GLU A 189 -5.08 -2.13 -4.79
N ASN A 190 -5.94 -1.26 -5.29
CA ASN A 190 -6.15 -1.05 -6.72
C ASN A 190 -5.02 -0.29 -7.42
N CYS A 191 -4.29 0.57 -6.68
CA CYS A 191 -3.28 1.46 -7.28
C CYS A 191 -2.08 0.70 -7.87
N VAL A 192 -1.79 -0.50 -7.36
CA VAL A 192 -0.75 -1.38 -7.93
C VAL A 192 -1.10 -1.90 -9.34
N TYR A 193 -2.35 -1.76 -9.77
CA TYR A 193 -2.84 -2.15 -11.09
C TYR A 193 -3.13 -0.98 -12.03
N ASP A 194 -2.79 0.24 -11.61
CA ASP A 194 -2.92 1.41 -12.47
C ASP A 194 -1.95 1.34 -13.67
N PHE A 195 -2.34 1.94 -14.78
CA PHE A 195 -1.64 1.81 -16.06
C PHE A 195 -0.21 2.37 -16.01
N PHE A 196 -0.01 3.51 -15.38
CA PHE A 196 1.32 4.09 -15.25
C PHE A 196 2.19 3.29 -14.28
N GLU A 197 1.64 2.88 -13.14
CA GLU A 197 2.33 2.09 -12.11
C GLU A 197 2.80 0.75 -12.66
N LEU A 198 1.94 -0.01 -13.34
CA LEU A 198 2.33 -1.29 -13.94
C LEU A 198 3.35 -1.13 -15.07
N THR A 199 3.21 -0.10 -15.91
CA THR A 199 4.18 0.16 -16.99
C THR A 199 5.54 0.53 -16.41
N THR A 200 5.56 1.40 -15.40
CA THR A 200 6.80 1.81 -14.71
C THR A 200 7.44 0.64 -13.95
N LEU A 201 6.64 -0.20 -13.30
CA LEU A 201 7.12 -1.43 -12.68
C LEU A 201 7.79 -2.36 -13.71
N ASN A 202 7.16 -2.56 -14.87
CA ASN A 202 7.74 -3.37 -15.94
C ASN A 202 9.06 -2.76 -16.48
N MET A 203 9.16 -1.44 -16.60
CA MET A 203 10.40 -0.74 -16.94
C MET A 203 11.48 -0.98 -15.89
N ALA A 204 11.15 -0.86 -14.60
CA ALA A 204 12.07 -1.09 -13.50
C ALA A 204 12.58 -2.54 -13.49
N GLN A 205 11.70 -3.52 -13.67
CA GLN A 205 12.04 -4.94 -13.71
C GLN A 205 12.93 -5.31 -14.92
N GLN A 206 12.87 -4.53 -15.99
CA GLN A 206 13.76 -4.66 -17.15
C GLN A 206 15.05 -3.81 -17.04
N GLY A 207 15.26 -3.17 -15.88
CA GLY A 207 16.50 -2.46 -15.57
C GLY A 207 16.59 -1.04 -16.14
N LEU A 208 15.51 -0.47 -16.69
CA LEU A 208 15.55 0.84 -17.35
C LEU A 208 15.97 1.98 -16.42
N PHE A 209 15.70 1.86 -15.13
CA PHE A 209 16.07 2.86 -14.11
C PHE A 209 17.35 2.51 -13.34
N GLY A 210 18.06 1.41 -13.73
CA GLY A 210 19.16 0.87 -12.95
C GLY A 210 18.68 0.32 -11.59
N GLU A 211 19.46 0.49 -10.54
CA GLU A 211 19.04 0.17 -9.18
C GLU A 211 18.08 1.24 -8.65
N VAL A 212 16.86 0.87 -8.29
CA VAL A 212 15.90 1.80 -7.65
C VAL A 212 16.31 2.02 -6.21
N LEU A 213 16.59 3.29 -5.85
CA LEU A 213 17.14 3.68 -4.54
C LEU A 213 16.11 4.33 -3.65
N HIS A 214 15.14 5.06 -4.24
CA HIS A 214 14.17 5.86 -3.53
C HIS A 214 12.83 5.88 -4.24
N VAL A 215 11.74 5.79 -3.47
CA VAL A 215 10.37 5.89 -3.99
C VAL A 215 9.56 6.83 -3.10
N GLU A 216 8.73 7.67 -3.73
CA GLU A 216 7.76 8.51 -3.04
C GLU A 216 6.35 8.09 -3.41
N GLY A 217 5.49 7.98 -2.42
CA GLY A 217 4.07 7.70 -2.57
C GLY A 217 3.22 8.58 -1.67
N SER A 218 1.94 8.68 -1.95
CA SER A 218 1.03 9.44 -1.10
C SER A 218 -0.42 9.02 -1.24
N TYR A 219 -1.23 9.47 -0.30
CA TYR A 219 -2.66 9.60 -0.46
C TYR A 219 -3.08 11.03 -0.09
N ILE A 220 -3.02 11.90 -1.09
CA ILE A 220 -3.45 13.30 -0.98
C ILE A 220 -4.77 13.41 -1.71
N HIS A 221 -5.87 13.44 -0.96
CA HIS A 221 -7.22 13.40 -1.50
C HIS A 221 -8.17 14.12 -0.56
N ASN A 222 -8.46 15.39 -0.83
CA ASN A 222 -9.49 16.10 -0.05
C ASN A 222 -10.81 15.30 -0.10
N LEU A 223 -11.30 14.88 1.05
CA LEU A 223 -12.52 14.07 1.18
C LEU A 223 -13.73 14.88 1.64
N GLU A 224 -13.66 16.21 1.62
CA GLU A 224 -14.73 17.06 2.16
C GLU A 224 -16.10 16.76 1.53
N GLU A 225 -16.13 16.52 0.22
CA GLU A 225 -17.38 16.19 -0.50
C GLU A 225 -17.94 14.81 -0.13
N PHE A 226 -17.12 13.93 0.45
CA PHE A 226 -17.47 12.53 0.73
C PHE A 226 -17.79 12.25 2.20
N TRP A 227 -17.45 13.15 3.15
CA TRP A 227 -17.63 12.86 4.58
C TRP A 227 -19.06 12.46 4.93
N GLY A 228 -20.05 13.15 4.37
CA GLY A 228 -21.47 12.86 4.60
C GLY A 228 -22.00 11.57 3.95
N GLU A 229 -21.23 10.94 3.06
CA GLU A 229 -21.59 9.68 2.39
C GLU A 229 -21.23 8.43 3.23
N TYR A 230 -20.26 8.57 4.13
CA TYR A 230 -19.89 7.48 5.04
C TYR A 230 -20.97 7.27 6.09
N TRP A 231 -21.47 6.06 6.18
CA TRP A 231 -22.51 5.70 7.16
C TRP A 231 -22.08 6.07 8.58
N ASN A 232 -22.91 6.88 9.28
CA ASN A 232 -22.62 7.40 10.63
C ASN A 232 -21.25 8.09 10.74
N ASN A 233 -20.74 8.69 9.68
CA ASN A 233 -19.46 9.40 9.63
C ASN A 233 -18.23 8.58 10.11
N TRP A 234 -18.31 7.24 10.10
CA TRP A 234 -17.32 6.35 10.71
C TRP A 234 -15.87 6.66 10.32
N ARG A 235 -15.64 7.15 9.10
CA ARG A 235 -14.28 7.47 8.63
C ARG A 235 -13.75 8.76 9.23
N LEU A 236 -14.60 9.77 9.42
CA LEU A 236 -14.23 11.01 10.10
C LEU A 236 -14.01 10.78 11.59
N ASP A 237 -14.88 9.96 12.22
CA ASP A 237 -14.74 9.53 13.61
C ASP A 237 -13.42 8.80 13.82
N TYR A 238 -13.00 7.97 12.86
CA TYR A 238 -11.71 7.29 12.93
C TYR A 238 -10.53 8.29 12.95
N ASN A 239 -10.57 9.33 12.11
CA ASN A 239 -9.57 10.40 12.12
C ASN A 239 -9.64 11.26 13.40
N ASN A 240 -10.82 11.37 14.02
CA ASN A 240 -10.96 12.04 15.31
C ASN A 240 -10.28 11.25 16.45
N GLU A 241 -10.35 9.94 16.44
CA GLU A 241 -9.88 9.05 17.51
C GLU A 241 -8.40 8.65 17.36
N PHE A 242 -7.87 8.60 16.16
CA PHE A 242 -6.54 8.05 15.87
C PHE A 242 -5.63 9.08 15.20
N ARG A 243 -4.33 9.03 15.57
CA ARG A 243 -3.28 9.90 15.04
C ARG A 243 -2.34 9.11 14.13
N GLY A 244 -1.82 9.75 13.09
CA GLY A 244 -0.81 9.18 12.20
C GLY A 244 -1.32 8.90 10.78
N ASP A 245 -0.58 8.10 10.02
CA ASP A 245 -0.97 7.73 8.65
C ASP A 245 -1.94 6.55 8.66
N VAL A 246 -3.22 6.87 8.72
CA VAL A 246 -4.30 5.86 8.78
C VAL A 246 -4.66 5.29 7.41
N TYR A 247 -4.01 5.75 6.31
CA TYR A 247 -4.37 5.31 4.95
C TYR A 247 -3.20 5.37 3.96
N ALA A 248 -2.07 4.75 4.31
CA ALA A 248 -0.84 4.75 3.50
C ALA A 248 -0.92 3.90 2.22
N THR A 249 -1.86 2.97 2.12
CA THR A 249 -1.82 1.82 1.20
C THR A 249 -1.67 2.20 -0.26
N HIS A 250 -2.36 3.24 -0.74
CA HIS A 250 -2.33 3.67 -2.15
C HIS A 250 -0.97 4.23 -2.60
N GLY A 251 -0.21 4.83 -1.70
CA GLY A 251 1.16 5.26 -1.98
C GLY A 251 2.18 4.15 -1.73
N LEU A 252 1.98 3.40 -0.63
CA LEU A 252 2.94 2.42 -0.17
C LEU A 252 2.93 1.12 -0.98
N GLY A 253 1.74 0.64 -1.41
CA GLY A 253 1.62 -0.58 -2.19
C GLY A 253 2.48 -0.57 -3.47
N PRO A 254 2.29 0.40 -4.38
CA PRO A 254 3.14 0.51 -5.57
C PRO A 254 4.62 0.72 -5.25
N ALA A 255 4.96 1.46 -4.18
CA ALA A 255 6.35 1.66 -3.74
C ALA A 255 6.99 0.33 -3.30
N CYS A 256 6.28 -0.49 -2.52
CA CYS A 256 6.74 -1.78 -2.06
C CYS A 256 7.01 -2.76 -3.23
N GLN A 257 6.17 -2.73 -4.28
CA GLN A 257 6.39 -3.56 -5.47
C GLN A 257 7.67 -3.16 -6.23
N LEU A 258 7.95 -1.86 -6.37
CA LEU A 258 9.18 -1.35 -7.00
C LEU A 258 10.45 -1.73 -6.23
N LEU A 259 10.35 -1.87 -4.92
CA LEU A 259 11.47 -2.14 -4.03
C LEU A 259 11.61 -3.61 -3.63
N ASP A 260 10.80 -4.49 -4.19
CA ASP A 260 10.79 -5.94 -3.90
C ASP A 260 10.57 -6.27 -2.42
N ILE A 261 9.73 -5.51 -1.74
CA ILE A 261 9.41 -5.75 -0.32
C ILE A 261 8.75 -7.14 -0.18
N HIS A 262 9.23 -7.92 0.79
CA HIS A 262 8.96 -9.36 1.02
C HIS A 262 9.40 -10.29 -0.13
N ARG A 263 10.17 -9.75 -1.10
CA ARG A 263 10.69 -10.51 -2.25
C ARG A 263 12.17 -10.18 -2.51
N GLY A 264 12.92 -10.00 -1.41
CA GLY A 264 14.35 -9.69 -1.41
C GLY A 264 14.73 -8.44 -0.59
N ASP A 265 13.73 -7.67 -0.15
CA ASP A 265 13.89 -6.54 0.77
C ASP A 265 12.73 -6.51 1.77
N ARG A 266 12.81 -5.67 2.81
CA ARG A 266 11.75 -5.39 3.78
C ARG A 266 11.89 -3.98 4.34
N MET A 267 10.81 -3.39 4.82
CA MET A 267 10.91 -2.16 5.61
C MET A 267 11.64 -2.49 6.93
N LYS A 268 12.54 -1.61 7.35
CA LYS A 268 13.37 -1.80 8.55
C LYS A 268 13.04 -0.84 9.66
N THR A 269 13.00 0.45 9.34
CA THR A 269 12.72 1.52 10.29
C THR A 269 11.92 2.61 9.63
N LEU A 270 11.09 3.29 10.41
CA LEU A 270 10.41 4.51 9.97
C LEU A 270 10.53 5.64 10.99
N VAL A 271 10.33 6.85 10.50
CA VAL A 271 10.15 8.08 11.31
C VAL A 271 8.95 8.81 10.71
N ALA A 272 8.00 9.21 11.55
CA ALA A 272 6.84 9.96 11.12
C ALA A 272 6.72 11.30 11.83
N MET A 273 6.14 12.27 11.14
CA MET A 273 5.83 13.59 11.65
C MET A 273 4.48 14.04 11.09
N ASP A 274 3.68 14.69 11.90
CA ASP A 274 2.42 15.28 11.49
C ASP A 274 2.34 16.77 11.74
N THR A 275 1.39 17.43 11.09
CA THR A 275 0.99 18.80 11.44
C THR A 275 -0.01 18.78 12.60
N LYS A 276 -0.31 19.94 13.17
CA LYS A 276 -1.48 20.07 14.06
C LYS A 276 -2.77 19.73 13.30
N ALA A 277 -3.78 19.24 14.01
CA ALA A 277 -5.16 19.17 13.55
C ALA A 277 -5.76 20.59 13.51
N ALA A 278 -6.04 21.09 12.33
CA ALA A 278 -6.67 22.42 12.13
C ALA A 278 -7.98 22.29 11.37
N THR A 279 -7.98 21.60 10.22
CA THR A 279 -9.16 21.38 9.39
C THR A 279 -10.05 20.27 9.93
N GLY A 280 -9.47 19.18 10.48
CA GLY A 280 -10.22 18.06 11.05
C GLY A 280 -11.27 18.47 12.09
N PRO A 281 -10.94 19.30 13.11
CA PRO A 281 -11.93 19.80 14.07
C PRO A 281 -13.06 20.61 13.47
N GLU A 282 -12.80 21.36 12.39
CA GLU A 282 -13.82 22.12 11.66
C GLU A 282 -14.79 21.20 10.91
N LEU A 283 -14.27 20.15 10.29
CA LEU A 283 -15.06 19.13 9.62
C LEU A 283 -15.93 18.34 10.62
N GLY A 284 -15.34 17.98 11.78
CA GLY A 284 -16.10 17.37 12.87
C GLY A 284 -17.29 18.18 13.34
N LYS A 285 -17.13 19.50 13.47
CA LYS A 285 -18.26 20.42 13.79
C LYS A 285 -19.32 20.46 12.68
N ARG A 286 -18.87 20.36 11.41
CA ARG A 286 -19.77 20.47 10.24
C ARG A 286 -20.58 19.19 10.00
N TYR A 287 -19.94 18.04 10.10
CA TYR A 287 -20.54 16.74 9.75
C TYR A 287 -21.01 15.95 10.96
N GLY A 288 -20.60 16.33 12.15
CA GLY A 288 -20.84 15.60 13.40
C GLY A 288 -19.85 14.46 13.64
N LEU A 289 -19.56 14.19 14.89
CA LEU A 289 -18.69 13.11 15.34
C LEU A 289 -19.45 12.24 16.36
N ALA A 290 -19.18 10.95 16.39
CA ALA A 290 -19.73 10.06 17.41
C ALA A 290 -19.20 10.41 18.81
N ASN A 291 -17.95 10.87 18.88
CA ASN A 291 -17.33 11.33 20.12
C ASN A 291 -16.69 12.72 19.93
N ASP A 292 -17.47 13.76 20.17
CA ASP A 292 -17.04 15.16 20.12
C ASP A 292 -16.42 15.67 21.43
N SER A 293 -16.34 14.82 22.45
CA SER A 293 -15.81 15.15 23.76
C SER A 293 -14.27 15.07 23.83
N ILE A 294 -13.63 14.45 22.84
CA ILE A 294 -12.16 14.36 22.74
C ILE A 294 -11.63 15.41 21.76
N GLU A 295 -10.41 15.86 21.97
CA GLU A 295 -9.68 16.66 20.99
C GLU A 295 -9.38 15.82 19.75
N PHE A 296 -9.54 16.39 18.56
CA PHE A 296 -9.27 15.72 17.31
C PHE A 296 -7.80 15.30 17.22
N GLN A 297 -7.54 14.01 17.10
CA GLN A 297 -6.20 13.45 17.25
C GLN A 297 -5.37 13.52 15.98
N ASN A 298 -5.97 13.27 14.80
CA ASN A 298 -5.17 13.16 13.58
C ASN A 298 -4.74 14.52 13.07
N GLY A 299 -3.44 14.70 12.86
CA GLY A 299 -2.91 15.86 12.16
C GLY A 299 -3.46 15.94 10.73
N ASP A 300 -3.61 17.15 10.20
CA ASP A 300 -4.17 17.33 8.85
C ASP A 300 -3.27 16.71 7.77
N HIS A 301 -1.95 16.68 7.99
CA HIS A 301 -0.98 16.12 7.08
C HIS A 301 0.08 15.32 7.82
N THR A 302 0.34 14.10 7.37
CA THR A 302 1.38 13.21 7.91
C THR A 302 2.44 12.92 6.84
N MET A 303 3.71 12.92 7.25
CA MET A 303 4.86 12.53 6.43
C MET A 303 5.64 11.43 7.13
N THR A 304 6.01 10.39 6.39
CA THR A 304 6.74 9.25 6.92
C THR A 304 7.92 8.91 6.03
N PHE A 305 9.12 8.85 6.61
CA PHE A 305 10.33 8.34 5.99
C PHE A 305 10.56 6.91 6.45
N ILE A 306 10.80 6.03 5.50
CA ILE A 306 11.03 4.60 5.74
C ILE A 306 12.38 4.22 5.13
N ARG A 307 13.16 3.41 5.86
CA ARG A 307 14.39 2.78 5.37
C ARG A 307 14.21 1.28 5.28
N THR A 308 14.64 0.69 4.18
CA THR A 308 14.60 -0.77 3.98
C THR A 308 15.86 -1.45 4.50
N GLU A 309 15.84 -2.78 4.60
CA GLU A 309 16.99 -3.59 5.02
C GLU A 309 18.18 -3.42 4.07
N ASN A 310 17.93 -3.33 2.76
CA ASN A 310 18.95 -3.12 1.75
C ASN A 310 19.40 -1.64 1.61
N GLY A 311 18.91 -0.73 2.48
CA GLY A 311 19.34 0.67 2.53
C GLY A 311 18.61 1.59 1.56
N LYS A 312 17.58 1.13 0.88
CA LYS A 312 16.69 1.95 0.06
C LYS A 312 15.74 2.77 0.95
N THR A 313 15.09 3.78 0.38
CA THR A 313 14.21 4.67 1.16
C THR A 313 12.86 4.87 0.49
N ILE A 314 11.83 5.09 1.33
CA ILE A 314 10.48 5.45 0.88
C ILE A 314 10.05 6.72 1.63
N LEU A 315 9.40 7.65 0.93
CA LEU A 315 8.66 8.76 1.53
C LEU A 315 7.17 8.55 1.27
N ILE A 316 6.37 8.56 2.34
CA ILE A 316 4.91 8.48 2.24
C ILE A 316 4.29 9.75 2.83
N GLN A 317 3.26 10.29 2.16
CA GLN A 317 2.48 11.42 2.64
C GLN A 317 0.98 11.07 2.66
N HIS A 318 0.29 11.53 3.69
CA HIS A 318 -1.17 11.37 3.84
C HIS A 318 -1.81 12.72 4.16
N ASP A 319 -2.83 13.12 3.40
CA ASP A 319 -3.62 14.33 3.63
C ASP A 319 -5.00 14.17 2.98
N VAL A 320 -6.04 14.07 3.81
CA VAL A 320 -7.43 13.94 3.36
C VAL A 320 -8.31 15.12 3.79
N MET A 321 -7.72 16.08 4.50
CA MET A 321 -8.42 17.21 5.12
C MET A 321 -8.32 18.49 4.31
N ASN A 322 -7.18 18.74 3.66
CA ASN A 322 -6.89 20.03 3.07
C ASN A 322 -7.21 20.08 1.56
N PRO A 323 -7.56 21.28 1.03
CA PRO A 323 -7.82 21.47 -0.39
C PRO A 323 -6.50 21.44 -1.18
N ARG A 324 -6.09 20.22 -1.57
CA ARG A 324 -4.93 19.97 -2.42
C ARG A 324 -5.36 19.20 -3.67
N PRO A 325 -4.71 19.40 -4.83
CA PRO A 325 -4.93 18.55 -5.99
C PRO A 325 -4.68 17.08 -5.63
N TYR A 326 -5.54 16.20 -6.14
CA TYR A 326 -5.37 14.75 -5.94
C TYR A 326 -3.99 14.28 -6.38
N SER A 327 -3.32 13.53 -5.53
CA SER A 327 -2.00 12.97 -5.85
C SER A 327 -1.74 11.70 -5.05
N ARG A 328 -1.26 10.66 -5.74
CA ARG A 328 -0.63 9.49 -5.11
C ARG A 328 0.90 9.56 -5.19
N MET A 329 1.43 10.67 -5.68
CA MET A 329 2.84 10.91 -6.04
C MET A 329 3.33 9.87 -7.05
N TYR A 330 3.70 8.69 -6.61
CA TYR A 330 4.31 7.63 -7.39
C TYR A 330 5.52 8.15 -8.19
N GLN A 331 6.58 8.40 -7.45
CA GLN A 331 7.84 8.87 -7.97
C GLN A 331 8.94 7.88 -7.59
N LEU A 332 9.81 7.54 -8.51
CA LEU A 332 10.99 6.73 -8.23
C LEU A 332 12.26 7.41 -8.70
N THR A 333 13.36 7.17 -7.98
CA THR A 333 14.72 7.55 -8.36
C THR A 333 15.59 6.30 -8.36
N GLY A 334 16.18 6.00 -9.51
CA GLY A 334 17.18 4.96 -9.69
C GLY A 334 18.53 5.53 -10.09
N THR A 335 19.54 4.68 -10.22
CA THR A 335 20.89 5.06 -10.63
C THR A 335 20.94 5.59 -12.07
N ASP A 336 20.02 5.15 -12.92
CA ASP A 336 20.04 5.42 -14.36
C ASP A 336 18.75 6.08 -14.87
N GLY A 337 17.79 6.34 -13.99
CA GLY A 337 16.56 6.99 -14.40
C GLY A 337 15.64 7.38 -13.25
N PHE A 338 14.62 8.13 -13.64
CA PHE A 338 13.59 8.70 -12.78
C PHE A 338 12.22 8.55 -13.44
N ALA A 339 11.19 8.29 -12.67
CA ALA A 339 9.81 8.36 -13.11
C ALA A 339 8.96 9.15 -12.11
N ASN A 340 7.94 9.83 -12.60
CA ASN A 340 6.98 10.58 -11.79
C ASN A 340 5.62 10.55 -12.46
N LYS A 341 4.56 10.34 -11.67
CA LYS A 341 3.19 10.35 -12.16
C LYS A 341 2.48 11.70 -11.97
N TYR A 342 2.60 12.27 -10.78
CA TYR A 342 1.86 13.49 -10.42
C TYR A 342 2.79 14.68 -10.24
N PRO A 343 2.40 15.90 -10.68
CA PRO A 343 1.16 16.20 -11.38
C PRO A 343 1.16 15.84 -12.87
N ILE A 344 2.30 15.45 -13.43
CA ILE A 344 2.47 15.14 -14.86
C ILE A 344 3.27 13.85 -14.98
N GLU A 345 2.78 12.90 -15.75
CA GLU A 345 3.50 11.67 -16.08
C GLU A 345 4.74 11.96 -16.89
N GLN A 346 5.91 11.59 -16.37
CA GLN A 346 7.18 11.84 -17.02
C GLN A 346 8.26 10.82 -16.60
N TYR A 347 9.24 10.66 -17.47
CA TYR A 347 10.48 9.93 -17.23
C TYR A 347 11.68 10.82 -17.47
N CYS A 348 12.79 10.56 -16.77
CA CYS A 348 14.10 11.11 -17.09
C CYS A 348 15.08 9.94 -17.06
N LEU A 349 15.85 9.73 -18.12
CA LEU A 349 16.67 8.53 -18.32
C LEU A 349 18.07 8.92 -18.78
N ARG A 350 19.08 8.11 -18.40
CA ARG A 350 20.36 8.17 -19.08
C ARG A 350 20.18 7.81 -20.55
N PRO A 351 20.78 8.54 -21.49
CA PRO A 351 20.61 8.26 -22.92
C PRO A 351 21.01 6.83 -23.33
N ASP A 352 22.01 6.25 -22.68
CA ASP A 352 22.51 4.90 -22.94
C ASP A 352 21.58 3.77 -22.43
N GLN A 353 20.57 4.10 -21.62
CA GLN A 353 19.52 3.14 -21.21
C GLN A 353 18.47 2.87 -22.29
N VAL A 354 18.48 3.66 -23.36
CA VAL A 354 17.47 3.58 -24.42
C VAL A 354 18.15 3.40 -25.77
N ASP A 355 17.80 2.33 -26.50
CA ASP A 355 18.34 2.15 -27.85
C ASP A 355 17.81 3.26 -28.79
N ALA A 356 18.74 3.97 -29.44
CA ALA A 356 18.42 5.03 -30.39
C ALA A 356 17.53 4.59 -31.56
N LYS A 357 17.45 3.27 -31.84
CA LYS A 357 16.57 2.71 -32.87
C LYS A 357 15.15 2.51 -32.41
N GLU A 358 14.91 2.54 -31.10
CA GLU A 358 13.61 2.19 -30.49
C GLU A 358 12.77 3.42 -30.14
N VAL A 359 13.39 4.59 -30.09
CA VAL A 359 12.69 5.85 -29.76
C VAL A 359 13.04 6.95 -30.74
N PRO A 360 12.10 7.84 -31.08
CA PRO A 360 12.39 9.01 -31.89
C PRO A 360 13.25 10.01 -31.11
N ASN A 361 13.99 10.86 -31.81
CA ASN A 361 14.71 11.99 -31.24
C ASN A 361 15.61 11.63 -30.04
N HIS A 362 16.23 10.45 -30.08
CA HIS A 362 17.11 9.95 -29.00
C HIS A 362 18.23 10.94 -28.64
N GLU A 363 18.75 11.68 -29.62
CA GLU A 363 19.78 12.69 -29.43
C GLU A 363 19.38 13.85 -28.52
N ASN A 364 18.08 14.03 -28.27
CA ASN A 364 17.55 15.04 -27.36
C ASN A 364 17.42 14.56 -25.91
N LEU A 365 17.72 13.27 -25.65
CA LEU A 365 17.71 12.76 -24.28
C LEU A 365 18.86 13.37 -23.47
N ASN A 366 18.54 13.77 -22.24
CA ASN A 366 19.52 14.26 -21.29
C ASN A 366 19.07 13.96 -19.85
N MET A 367 20.03 14.03 -18.90
CA MET A 367 19.76 13.67 -17.49
C MET A 367 19.20 14.82 -16.65
N HIS A 368 18.80 15.94 -17.25
CA HIS A 368 18.32 17.13 -16.55
C HIS A 368 16.86 17.48 -16.87
N ALA A 369 16.27 16.82 -17.85
CA ALA A 369 14.92 17.11 -18.30
C ALA A 369 14.11 15.82 -18.49
N ALA A 370 12.79 15.96 -18.42
CA ALA A 370 11.90 14.89 -18.83
C ALA A 370 12.13 14.54 -20.32
N VAL A 371 12.01 13.25 -20.64
CA VAL A 371 12.06 12.81 -22.03
C VAL A 371 10.96 13.48 -22.85
N PRO A 372 11.21 13.76 -24.14
CA PRO A 372 10.18 14.30 -25.05
C PRO A 372 8.91 13.43 -25.07
N GLU A 373 7.77 14.02 -25.34
CA GLU A 373 6.46 13.35 -25.29
C GLU A 373 6.36 12.16 -26.26
N ASP A 374 6.95 12.25 -27.42
CA ASP A 374 7.02 11.17 -28.43
C ASP A 374 7.91 10.01 -27.94
N VAL A 375 9.01 10.30 -27.26
CA VAL A 375 9.84 9.29 -26.59
C VAL A 375 9.08 8.63 -25.46
N LYS A 376 8.41 9.42 -24.60
CA LYS A 376 7.57 8.87 -23.52
C LYS A 376 6.52 7.88 -24.06
N LYS A 377 5.78 8.26 -25.10
CA LYS A 377 4.79 7.40 -25.74
C LYS A 377 5.40 6.10 -26.28
N ALA A 378 6.55 6.20 -26.95
CA ALA A 378 7.24 5.02 -27.45
C ALA A 378 7.66 4.07 -26.33
N LEU A 379 8.22 4.61 -25.23
CA LEU A 379 8.60 3.83 -24.05
C LEU A 379 7.38 3.19 -23.39
N MET A 380 6.31 3.93 -23.17
CA MET A 380 5.09 3.39 -22.56
C MET A 380 4.46 2.29 -23.42
N GLN A 381 4.52 2.41 -24.74
CA GLN A 381 4.04 1.35 -25.63
C GLN A 381 4.95 0.11 -25.61
N LYS A 382 6.26 0.30 -25.62
CA LYS A 382 7.25 -0.79 -25.57
C LYS A 382 7.17 -1.58 -24.27
N TYR A 383 7.11 -0.87 -23.15
CA TYR A 383 7.11 -1.46 -21.81
C TYR A 383 5.70 -1.67 -21.24
N LYS A 384 4.66 -1.58 -22.08
CA LYS A 384 3.29 -1.85 -21.66
C LYS A 384 3.21 -3.21 -20.96
N HIS A 385 2.74 -3.21 -19.70
CA HIS A 385 2.71 -4.43 -18.91
C HIS A 385 1.79 -5.50 -19.54
N PRO A 386 2.13 -6.81 -19.52
CA PRO A 386 1.28 -7.87 -20.08
C PRO A 386 -0.17 -7.86 -19.59
N ILE A 387 -0.39 -7.56 -18.31
CA ILE A 387 -1.75 -7.40 -17.74
C ILE A 387 -2.53 -6.30 -18.48
N HIS A 388 -1.90 -5.18 -18.80
CA HIS A 388 -2.54 -4.13 -19.59
C HIS A 388 -2.79 -4.53 -21.03
N GLN A 389 -1.84 -5.24 -21.66
CA GLN A 389 -2.01 -5.71 -23.02
C GLN A 389 -3.26 -6.57 -23.15
N GLU A 390 -3.56 -7.38 -22.12
CA GLU A 390 -4.72 -8.28 -22.08
C GLU A 390 -6.02 -7.55 -21.69
N LEU A 391 -5.97 -6.67 -20.67
CA LEU A 391 -7.18 -6.23 -19.97
C LEU A 391 -7.56 -4.76 -20.20
N GLU A 392 -6.70 -3.92 -20.79
CA GLU A 392 -6.91 -2.47 -20.85
C GLU A 392 -8.25 -2.05 -21.44
N GLU A 393 -8.64 -2.63 -22.57
CA GLU A 393 -9.89 -2.28 -23.25
C GLU A 393 -11.10 -2.59 -22.38
N THR A 394 -11.14 -3.80 -21.81
CA THR A 394 -12.23 -4.22 -20.94
C THR A 394 -12.24 -3.42 -19.64
N ALA A 395 -11.07 -3.19 -19.04
CA ALA A 395 -10.94 -2.44 -17.81
C ALA A 395 -11.43 -1.00 -17.95
N LYS A 396 -11.06 -0.31 -19.02
CA LYS A 396 -11.55 1.06 -19.31
C LYS A 396 -13.06 1.10 -19.55
N LYS A 397 -13.63 0.06 -20.16
CA LYS A 397 -15.07 -0.04 -20.42
C LYS A 397 -15.88 -0.34 -19.17
N VAL A 398 -15.43 -1.27 -18.33
CA VAL A 398 -16.10 -1.65 -17.08
C VAL A 398 -15.92 -0.57 -16.03
N GLY A 399 -14.73 0.02 -15.93
CA GLY A 399 -14.45 1.15 -15.07
C GLY A 399 -14.01 0.75 -13.65
N GLY A 400 -14.22 1.68 -12.71
CA GLY A 400 -13.65 1.65 -11.37
C GLY A 400 -12.25 2.28 -11.38
N HIS A 401 -12.15 3.58 -10.96
CA HIS A 401 -10.91 4.37 -10.98
C HIS A 401 -10.12 4.26 -12.30
N GLY A 402 -10.81 4.45 -13.43
CA GLY A 402 -10.16 4.36 -14.75
C GLY A 402 -9.88 2.93 -15.23
N GLY A 403 -10.30 1.90 -14.50
CA GLY A 403 -10.14 0.48 -14.87
C GLY A 403 -9.27 -0.33 -13.90
N MET A 404 -8.48 0.32 -13.02
CA MET A 404 -7.60 -0.40 -12.11
C MET A 404 -8.35 -1.30 -11.12
N ASP A 405 -9.55 -0.90 -10.67
CA ASP A 405 -10.40 -1.74 -9.81
C ASP A 405 -10.84 -3.03 -10.52
N TYR A 406 -11.18 -2.93 -11.81
CA TYR A 406 -11.52 -4.12 -12.60
C TYR A 406 -10.35 -5.07 -12.76
N ILE A 407 -9.15 -4.54 -13.03
CA ILE A 407 -7.93 -5.35 -13.16
C ILE A 407 -7.64 -6.06 -11.84
N MET A 408 -7.73 -5.37 -10.73
CA MET A 408 -7.54 -5.94 -9.38
C MET A 408 -8.49 -7.12 -9.12
N ASP A 409 -9.79 -6.92 -9.34
CA ASP A 409 -10.82 -7.96 -9.15
C ASP A 409 -10.58 -9.14 -10.12
N TYR A 410 -10.26 -8.85 -11.38
CA TYR A 410 -9.95 -9.87 -12.38
C TYR A 410 -8.73 -10.71 -12.00
N ARG A 411 -7.65 -10.08 -11.50
CA ARG A 411 -6.42 -10.76 -11.09
C ARG A 411 -6.64 -11.71 -9.92
N LEU A 412 -7.45 -11.33 -8.94
CA LEU A 412 -7.86 -12.22 -7.86
C LEU A 412 -8.55 -13.47 -8.42
N VAL A 413 -9.55 -13.29 -9.26
CA VAL A 413 -10.29 -14.39 -9.87
C VAL A 413 -9.38 -15.25 -10.76
N TYR A 414 -8.52 -14.62 -11.56
CA TYR A 414 -7.57 -15.31 -12.42
C TYR A 414 -6.63 -16.23 -11.61
N CYS A 415 -6.04 -15.73 -10.53
CA CYS A 415 -5.14 -16.52 -9.69
C CYS A 415 -5.86 -17.71 -9.06
N LEU A 416 -7.04 -17.52 -8.52
CA LEU A 416 -7.83 -18.60 -7.90
C LEU A 416 -8.28 -19.65 -8.93
N ARG A 417 -8.68 -19.24 -10.12
CA ARG A 417 -9.08 -20.17 -11.19
C ARG A 417 -7.90 -21.00 -11.74
N ASN A 418 -6.70 -20.46 -11.66
CA ASN A 418 -5.51 -21.13 -12.18
C ASN A 418 -4.67 -21.80 -11.08
N GLY A 419 -5.05 -21.66 -9.81
CA GLY A 419 -4.29 -22.22 -8.68
C GLY A 419 -2.92 -21.57 -8.53
N LEU A 420 -2.84 -20.27 -8.79
CA LEU A 420 -1.63 -19.45 -8.72
C LEU A 420 -1.56 -18.71 -7.39
N PRO A 421 -0.37 -18.32 -6.94
CA PRO A 421 -0.23 -17.33 -5.86
C PRO A 421 -0.95 -16.03 -6.25
N LEU A 422 -1.49 -15.33 -5.25
CA LEU A 422 -2.03 -14.00 -5.49
C LEU A 422 -0.90 -12.99 -5.75
N ASP A 423 -1.20 -11.94 -6.49
CA ASP A 423 -0.28 -10.82 -6.72
C ASP A 423 -0.01 -10.02 -5.44
N ILE A 424 -0.97 -10.01 -4.53
CA ILE A 424 -0.92 -9.36 -3.20
C ILE A 424 -1.22 -10.44 -2.16
N ASP A 425 -0.30 -10.73 -1.27
CA ASP A 425 -0.49 -11.69 -0.19
C ASP A 425 -0.74 -11.01 1.17
N VAL A 426 -0.90 -11.81 2.23
CA VAL A 426 -1.17 -11.28 3.57
C VAL A 426 0.01 -10.50 4.16
N TYR A 427 1.23 -10.72 3.69
CA TYR A 427 2.39 -9.97 4.15
C TYR A 427 2.47 -8.58 3.50
N ASP A 428 2.06 -8.46 2.22
CA ASP A 428 1.86 -7.16 1.57
C ASP A 428 0.82 -6.34 2.33
N LEU A 429 -0.34 -6.95 2.63
CA LEU A 429 -1.38 -6.35 3.47
C LEU A 429 -0.82 -5.86 4.80
N ALA A 430 -0.06 -6.70 5.49
CA ALA A 430 0.52 -6.38 6.79
C ALA A 430 1.47 -5.18 6.72
N GLU A 431 2.37 -5.18 5.75
CA GLU A 431 3.35 -4.11 5.54
C GLU A 431 2.68 -2.77 5.22
N TRP A 432 1.58 -2.79 4.46
CA TRP A 432 0.88 -1.55 4.09
C TRP A 432 -0.06 -1.04 5.19
N CYS A 433 -0.62 -1.94 5.99
CA CYS A 433 -1.53 -1.57 7.09
C CYS A 433 -0.81 -1.17 8.39
N CYS A 434 0.44 -1.62 8.61
CA CYS A 434 1.17 -1.32 9.85
C CYS A 434 1.42 0.16 10.08
N MET A 435 1.30 0.98 9.04
CA MET A 435 1.56 2.41 9.09
C MET A 435 0.71 3.14 10.13
N ALA A 436 -0.55 2.76 10.31
CA ALA A 436 -1.44 3.40 11.28
C ALA A 436 -0.84 3.38 12.70
N ASP A 437 -0.44 2.21 13.20
CA ASP A 437 0.13 2.07 14.54
C ASP A 437 1.59 2.57 14.62
N LEU A 438 2.41 2.25 13.62
CA LEU A 438 3.84 2.59 13.69
C LEU A 438 4.10 4.08 13.54
N THR A 439 3.34 4.78 12.70
CA THR A 439 3.47 6.24 12.57
C THR A 439 2.96 6.95 13.81
N ARG A 440 1.85 6.47 14.40
CA ARG A 440 1.37 6.96 15.70
C ARG A 440 2.43 6.81 16.78
N LEU A 441 3.05 5.62 16.88
CA LEU A 441 4.11 5.35 17.85
C LEU A 441 5.30 6.31 17.69
N SER A 442 5.73 6.58 16.46
CA SER A 442 6.79 7.55 16.17
C SER A 442 6.41 8.95 16.62
N ILE A 443 5.24 9.45 16.23
CA ILE A 443 4.77 10.80 16.49
C ILE A 443 4.59 11.05 17.99
N GLU A 444 3.93 10.14 18.70
CA GLU A 444 3.68 10.24 20.15
C GLU A 444 4.97 10.17 20.99
N ASN A 445 6.04 9.62 20.45
CA ASN A 445 7.36 9.58 21.08
C ASN A 445 8.34 10.63 20.54
N GLY A 446 7.82 11.78 20.10
CA GLY A 446 8.64 12.92 19.66
C GLY A 446 9.31 12.69 18.30
N ASN A 447 8.67 11.99 17.41
CA ASN A 447 9.17 11.61 16.09
C ASN A 447 10.39 10.67 16.17
N ALA A 448 10.39 9.78 17.16
CA ALA A 448 11.45 8.79 17.32
C ALA A 448 11.41 7.74 16.19
N PRO A 449 12.57 7.18 15.81
CA PRO A 449 12.61 6.03 14.92
C PRO A 449 11.87 4.83 15.53
N VAL A 450 11.11 4.10 14.70
CA VAL A 450 10.37 2.88 15.07
C VAL A 450 10.84 1.74 14.19
N ALA A 451 11.12 0.59 14.78
CA ALA A 451 11.42 -0.64 14.05
C ALA A 451 10.15 -1.17 13.37
N VAL A 452 10.22 -1.50 12.08
CA VAL A 452 9.12 -2.17 11.38
C VAL A 452 9.22 -3.67 11.64
N PRO A 453 8.16 -4.32 12.16
CA PRO A 453 8.17 -5.76 12.40
C PRO A 453 8.44 -6.56 11.12
N ASP A 454 9.18 -7.64 11.22
CA ASP A 454 9.26 -8.61 10.12
C ASP A 454 8.00 -9.49 10.13
N PHE A 455 7.00 -9.11 9.36
CA PHE A 455 5.73 -9.83 9.26
C PHE A 455 5.89 -11.24 8.70
N THR A 456 6.96 -11.51 7.96
CA THR A 456 7.26 -12.83 7.39
C THR A 456 8.00 -13.74 8.35
N ARG A 457 8.46 -13.23 9.52
CA ARG A 457 9.25 -13.95 10.52
C ARG A 457 10.49 -14.63 9.88
N GLY A 458 11.28 -13.84 9.14
CA GLY A 458 12.52 -14.25 8.49
C GLY A 458 12.36 -14.82 7.07
N SER A 459 11.15 -14.87 6.54
CA SER A 459 10.91 -15.43 5.19
C SER A 459 10.95 -14.42 4.06
N TRP A 460 11.13 -13.11 4.34
CA TRP A 460 11.10 -12.02 3.36
C TRP A 460 12.07 -12.17 2.18
N ASN A 461 13.08 -13.02 2.33
CA ASN A 461 14.14 -13.22 1.34
C ASN A 461 14.06 -14.60 0.64
N LYS A 462 12.97 -15.36 0.82
CA LYS A 462 12.76 -16.67 0.16
C LYS A 462 12.54 -16.51 -1.35
N VAL A 463 11.90 -15.45 -1.76
CA VAL A 463 11.62 -15.11 -3.16
C VAL A 463 12.43 -13.88 -3.51
N LYS A 464 12.92 -13.79 -4.75
CA LYS A 464 13.68 -12.66 -5.26
C LYS A 464 12.92 -11.97 -6.38
N GLY A 465 12.70 -10.68 -6.21
CA GLY A 465 12.00 -9.83 -7.18
C GLY A 465 10.47 -10.04 -7.16
N TYR A 466 9.75 -8.93 -7.19
CA TYR A 466 8.30 -8.95 -7.31
C TYR A 466 7.90 -9.39 -8.72
N ARG A 467 6.94 -10.30 -8.81
CA ARG A 467 6.37 -10.71 -10.10
C ARG A 467 4.89 -11.01 -9.94
N HIS A 468 4.08 -10.43 -10.80
CA HIS A 468 2.70 -10.87 -10.93
C HIS A 468 2.65 -12.32 -11.38
N ALA A 469 1.71 -13.09 -10.84
CA ALA A 469 1.41 -14.42 -11.37
C ALA A 469 0.99 -14.29 -12.86
N PHE A 470 1.47 -15.20 -13.70
CA PHE A 470 1.34 -15.02 -15.15
C PHE A 470 -0.11 -14.86 -15.59
N ALA A 471 -0.38 -13.71 -16.24
CA ALA A 471 -1.41 -13.66 -17.28
C ALA A 471 -0.77 -14.26 -18.56
N LYS A 472 -1.45 -15.19 -19.19
CA LYS A 472 -1.05 -15.64 -20.53
C LYS A 472 -1.44 -14.59 -21.55
#